data_f312781ab3c3bd865ef72e44a13a42e1
#
_entry.id   f312781ab3c3bd865ef72e44a13a42e1
#
_cell.length_a   1.000
_cell.length_b   1.000
_cell.length_c   1.000
_cell.angle_alpha   90.00
_cell.angle_beta   90.00
_cell.angle_gamma   90.00
#
_symmetry.space_group_name_H-M   'P 1'
#
loop_
_entity.id
_entity.type
_entity.pdbx_description
1 polymer ?
#
loop_
_entity_poly.entity_id
_entity_poly.type
_entity_poly.pdbx_seq_one_letter_code
_entity_poly.pdbx_strand_id
1 'polypeptide(L)'
;MGVTAFVRSNKGVVVTREGEELLSYARMLLEQADIMKEHFGNEEKRVPKFSVSCQHYSFAVNAFVDVINQYNVEKYSFILRETQTGEIIDDVAQGKSELGILYLSEHNEDVLLKLLKKNELIFEELFVANPHVFISKDHPLAKKERLTIEDLKPYPYLVFEQGERNSFYFSEEFLSVLDFPKNIQVRDRATLFNLAIGLNGFTVSSGVIDQKLNGENIIARPLEMNCKMRIGMVRRKNMLLSRYAKAYIEAIKTNK
;
A
#
# COMPACT_ATOMS: atom_id res chain seq x y z
N MET A 1 -16.74 21.42 24.10
CA MET A 1 -15.45 21.51 23.43
C MET A 1 -15.31 22.73 22.50
N GLY A 2 -16.30 23.56 22.26
CA GLY A 2 -16.19 24.81 21.47
C GLY A 2 -15.73 24.67 20.00
N VAL A 3 -15.78 23.47 19.44
CA VAL A 3 -15.33 23.16 18.05
C VAL A 3 -16.53 23.12 17.12
N THR A 4 -16.47 23.81 15.98
CA THR A 4 -17.46 23.73 14.93
C THR A 4 -17.07 22.62 13.94
N ALA A 5 -17.55 21.40 14.16
CA ALA A 5 -17.17 20.25 13.34
C ALA A 5 -17.81 20.23 11.94
N PHE A 6 -18.99 20.85 11.78
CA PHE A 6 -19.77 20.86 10.54
C PHE A 6 -20.30 22.24 10.23
N VAL A 7 -20.33 22.62 8.97
CA VAL A 7 -20.97 23.83 8.46
C VAL A 7 -22.00 23.49 7.37
N ARG A 8 -23.11 24.24 7.35
CA ARG A 8 -24.08 24.13 6.27
C ARG A 8 -23.62 24.91 5.05
N SER A 9 -23.76 24.33 3.89
CA SER A 9 -23.53 24.95 2.60
C SER A 9 -24.78 24.79 1.70
N ASN A 10 -24.80 25.48 0.59
CA ASN A 10 -25.86 25.31 -0.42
C ASN A 10 -25.92 23.90 -1.04
N LYS A 11 -24.85 23.09 -0.83
CA LYS A 11 -24.73 21.71 -1.31
C LYS A 11 -24.90 20.67 -0.19
N GLY A 12 -25.32 21.07 1.01
CA GLY A 12 -25.48 20.19 2.17
C GLY A 12 -24.56 20.53 3.33
N VAL A 13 -24.19 19.53 4.14
CA VAL A 13 -23.31 19.67 5.29
C VAL A 13 -21.87 19.33 4.88
N VAL A 14 -20.94 20.20 5.23
CA VAL A 14 -19.49 20.01 4.98
C VAL A 14 -18.75 19.95 6.30
N VAL A 15 -17.78 19.06 6.42
CA VAL A 15 -16.91 18.95 7.58
C VAL A 15 -15.89 20.10 7.53
N THR A 16 -15.66 20.75 8.67
CA THR A 16 -14.61 21.78 8.79
C THR A 16 -13.26 21.12 8.98
N ARG A 17 -12.17 21.90 8.89
CA ARG A 17 -10.81 21.43 9.23
C ARG A 17 -10.73 20.92 10.68
N GLU A 18 -11.31 21.66 11.61
CA GLU A 18 -11.40 21.25 13.03
C GLU A 18 -12.27 20.00 13.20
N GLY A 19 -13.33 19.88 12.36
CA GLY A 19 -14.18 18.69 12.30
C GLY A 19 -13.43 17.45 11.82
N GLU A 20 -12.59 17.56 10.80
CA GLU A 20 -11.74 16.45 10.32
C GLU A 20 -10.77 15.97 11.42
N GLU A 21 -10.17 16.91 12.14
CA GLU A 21 -9.29 16.61 13.28
C GLU A 21 -10.07 15.90 14.41
N LEU A 22 -11.23 16.41 14.78
CA LEU A 22 -12.10 15.77 15.78
C LEU A 22 -12.52 14.35 15.35
N LEU A 23 -12.90 14.17 14.09
CA LEU A 23 -13.28 12.87 13.54
C LEU A 23 -12.10 11.89 13.53
N SER A 24 -10.87 12.37 13.30
CA SER A 24 -9.67 11.56 13.40
C SER A 24 -9.49 11.00 14.83
N TYR A 25 -9.54 11.85 15.85
CA TYR A 25 -9.48 11.40 17.24
C TYR A 25 -10.64 10.48 17.63
N ALA A 26 -11.84 10.76 17.16
CA ALA A 26 -13.00 9.91 17.41
C ALA A 26 -12.86 8.50 16.81
N ARG A 27 -12.35 8.39 15.57
CA ARG A 27 -12.05 7.10 14.94
C ARG A 27 -11.04 6.30 15.74
N MET A 28 -9.93 6.95 16.16
CA MET A 28 -8.90 6.30 16.98
C MET A 28 -9.42 5.79 18.31
N LEU A 29 -10.23 6.57 19.00
CA LEU A 29 -10.84 6.17 20.29
C LEU A 29 -11.79 4.98 20.11
N LEU A 30 -12.64 5.01 19.07
CA LEU A 30 -13.56 3.93 18.77
C LEU A 30 -12.82 2.65 18.39
N GLU A 31 -11.77 2.74 17.59
CA GLU A 31 -10.91 1.61 17.21
C GLU A 31 -10.27 0.96 18.46
N GLN A 32 -9.67 1.75 19.34
CA GLN A 32 -9.06 1.24 20.57
C GLN A 32 -10.09 0.65 21.54
N ALA A 33 -11.28 1.26 21.64
CA ALA A 33 -12.38 0.70 22.40
C ALA A 33 -12.87 -0.64 21.80
N ASP A 34 -12.90 -0.77 20.49
CA ASP A 34 -13.28 -2.01 19.82
C ASP A 34 -12.23 -3.11 20.05
N ILE A 35 -10.92 -2.81 19.95
CA ILE A 35 -9.82 -3.73 20.27
C ILE A 35 -9.85 -4.17 21.75
N MET A 36 -10.06 -3.23 22.66
CA MET A 36 -10.18 -3.54 24.09
C MET A 36 -11.35 -4.50 24.37
N LYS A 37 -12.49 -4.26 23.72
CA LYS A 37 -13.67 -5.14 23.86
C LYS A 37 -13.49 -6.49 23.17
N GLU A 38 -12.71 -6.56 22.09
CA GLU A 38 -12.32 -7.81 21.46
C GLU A 38 -11.44 -8.65 22.40
N HIS A 39 -10.55 -7.99 23.15
CA HIS A 39 -9.63 -8.66 24.05
C HIS A 39 -10.27 -9.14 25.36
N PHE A 40 -11.24 -8.38 25.91
CA PHE A 40 -11.83 -8.63 27.22
C PHE A 40 -13.33 -8.94 27.21
N GLY A 41 -14.00 -8.87 26.06
CA GLY A 41 -15.45 -9.02 25.93
C GLY A 41 -15.88 -10.36 25.31
N ASN A 42 -17.19 -10.65 25.40
CA ASN A 42 -17.78 -11.79 24.70
C ASN A 42 -17.95 -11.50 23.22
N GLU A 43 -17.47 -12.38 22.36
CA GLU A 43 -17.36 -12.25 20.90
C GLU A 43 -18.71 -12.19 20.14
N GLU A 44 -19.83 -12.57 20.75
CA GLU A 44 -21.04 -12.98 20.03
C GLU A 44 -21.89 -11.89 19.32
N LYS A 45 -21.56 -10.60 19.41
CA LYS A 45 -22.46 -9.55 18.89
C LYS A 45 -21.87 -8.47 17.99
N ARG A 46 -20.64 -8.57 17.53
CA ARG A 46 -20.03 -7.50 16.75
C ARG A 46 -19.60 -7.91 15.35
N VAL A 47 -19.81 -7.01 14.41
CA VAL A 47 -19.20 -7.11 13.08
C VAL A 47 -17.72 -6.71 13.20
N PRO A 48 -16.79 -7.64 12.99
CA PRO A 48 -15.36 -7.33 12.99
C PRO A 48 -15.03 -6.27 11.95
N LYS A 49 -14.07 -5.39 12.31
CA LYS A 49 -13.58 -4.35 11.41
C LYS A 49 -12.07 -4.48 11.28
N PHE A 50 -11.57 -4.30 10.09
CA PHE A 50 -10.13 -4.25 9.80
C PHE A 50 -9.92 -3.40 8.55
N SER A 51 -8.91 -2.55 8.54
CA SER A 51 -8.65 -1.67 7.41
C SER A 51 -7.15 -1.52 7.15
N VAL A 52 -6.77 -1.62 5.89
CA VAL A 52 -5.40 -1.48 5.41
C VAL A 52 -5.38 -0.55 4.21
N SER A 53 -4.41 0.34 4.15
CA SER A 53 -4.03 1.09 2.95
C SER A 53 -2.64 0.63 2.51
N CYS A 54 -2.44 0.33 1.24
CA CYS A 54 -1.16 -0.18 0.75
C CYS A 54 -0.84 0.39 -0.63
N GLN A 55 0.46 0.41 -0.96
CA GLN A 55 0.90 0.56 -2.34
C GLN A 55 0.40 -0.65 -3.16
N HIS A 56 0.52 -0.59 -4.49
CA HIS A 56 -0.06 -1.58 -5.40
C HIS A 56 0.71 -2.91 -5.41
N TYR A 57 0.69 -3.61 -4.27
CA TYR A 57 1.37 -4.89 -4.08
C TYR A 57 0.42 -6.08 -4.07
N SER A 58 0.62 -7.03 -4.96
CA SER A 58 -0.17 -8.27 -4.99
C SER A 58 -0.06 -9.09 -3.71
N PHE A 59 1.11 -9.14 -3.07
CA PHE A 59 1.28 -9.84 -1.80
C PHE A 59 0.44 -9.24 -0.67
N ALA A 60 0.17 -7.92 -0.69
CA ALA A 60 -0.68 -7.27 0.28
C ALA A 60 -2.14 -7.71 0.13
N VAL A 61 -2.61 -7.88 -1.11
CA VAL A 61 -3.94 -8.42 -1.40
C VAL A 61 -4.03 -9.89 -1.00
N ASN A 62 -3.00 -10.70 -1.30
CA ASN A 62 -2.96 -12.11 -0.92
C ASN A 62 -3.07 -12.31 0.58
N ALA A 63 -2.27 -11.55 1.36
CA ALA A 63 -2.32 -11.58 2.81
C ALA A 63 -3.71 -11.20 3.36
N PHE A 64 -4.41 -10.27 2.69
CA PHE A 64 -5.77 -9.89 3.07
C PHE A 64 -6.79 -11.01 2.82
N VAL A 65 -6.65 -11.72 1.70
CA VAL A 65 -7.44 -12.92 1.40
C VAL A 65 -7.18 -14.01 2.44
N ASP A 66 -5.92 -14.24 2.82
CA ASP A 66 -5.56 -15.25 3.83
C ASP A 66 -6.18 -14.94 5.18
N VAL A 67 -6.19 -13.67 5.61
CA VAL A 67 -6.85 -13.26 6.85
C VAL A 67 -8.35 -13.56 6.81
N ILE A 68 -9.04 -13.26 5.71
CA ILE A 68 -10.48 -13.53 5.57
C ILE A 68 -10.74 -15.04 5.67
N ASN A 69 -9.95 -15.85 4.96
CA ASN A 69 -10.08 -17.30 4.95
C ASN A 69 -9.76 -17.93 6.31
N GLN A 70 -8.75 -17.42 7.02
CA GLN A 70 -8.33 -17.92 8.32
C GLN A 70 -9.42 -17.75 9.38
N TYR A 71 -10.07 -16.59 9.40
CA TYR A 71 -11.07 -16.29 10.44
C TYR A 71 -12.47 -16.78 10.09
N ASN A 72 -12.80 -16.94 8.81
CA ASN A 72 -14.06 -17.50 8.29
C ASN A 72 -15.31 -17.00 9.05
N VAL A 73 -15.38 -15.69 9.32
CA VAL A 73 -16.48 -15.07 10.06
C VAL A 73 -17.67 -14.79 9.13
N GLU A 74 -18.88 -15.07 9.58
CA GLU A 74 -20.10 -14.87 8.78
C GLU A 74 -20.38 -13.40 8.42
N LYS A 75 -19.96 -12.47 9.31
CA LYS A 75 -20.16 -11.02 9.10
C LYS A 75 -18.90 -10.27 9.46
N TYR A 76 -18.42 -9.44 8.54
CA TYR A 76 -17.27 -8.56 8.76
C TYR A 76 -17.38 -7.28 7.92
N SER A 77 -16.65 -6.26 8.29
CA SER A 77 -16.49 -5.01 7.53
C SER A 77 -15.00 -4.71 7.39
N PHE A 78 -14.38 -5.31 6.38
CA PHE A 78 -12.96 -5.17 6.10
C PHE A 78 -12.76 -4.26 4.89
N ILE A 79 -11.72 -3.43 4.94
CA ILE A 79 -11.40 -2.47 3.89
C ILE A 79 -9.93 -2.63 3.51
N LEU A 80 -9.67 -2.87 2.23
CA LEU A 80 -8.36 -2.80 1.61
C LEU A 80 -8.37 -1.67 0.58
N ARG A 81 -7.41 -0.76 0.68
CA ARG A 81 -7.18 0.33 -0.28
C ARG A 81 -5.81 0.18 -0.90
N GLU A 82 -5.77 -0.08 -2.20
CA GLU A 82 -4.55 0.15 -2.98
C GLU A 82 -4.57 1.63 -3.39
N THR A 83 -3.57 2.40 -2.92
CA THR A 83 -3.58 3.84 -3.09
C THR A 83 -2.17 4.44 -2.99
N GLN A 84 -2.07 5.73 -3.24
CA GLN A 84 -0.85 6.51 -3.29
C GLN A 84 -0.12 6.56 -1.94
N THR A 85 1.21 6.62 -1.97
CA THR A 85 2.06 6.64 -0.76
C THR A 85 1.65 7.74 0.24
N GLY A 86 1.33 8.93 -0.27
CA GLY A 86 0.86 10.03 0.57
C GLY A 86 -0.48 9.77 1.24
N GLU A 87 -1.42 9.16 0.51
CA GLU A 87 -2.74 8.80 1.04
C GLU A 87 -2.65 7.68 2.07
N ILE A 88 -1.74 6.70 1.89
CA ILE A 88 -1.48 5.66 2.90
C ILE A 88 -1.10 6.30 4.23
N ILE A 89 -0.18 7.26 4.21
CA ILE A 89 0.28 7.96 5.41
C ILE A 89 -0.88 8.72 6.05
N ASP A 90 -1.67 9.44 5.26
CA ASP A 90 -2.82 10.20 5.75
C ASP A 90 -3.92 9.28 6.30
N ASP A 91 -4.21 8.16 5.64
CA ASP A 91 -5.22 7.20 6.09
C ASP A 91 -4.88 6.59 7.47
N VAL A 92 -3.61 6.22 7.67
CA VAL A 92 -3.16 5.70 8.97
C VAL A 92 -3.15 6.81 10.03
N ALA A 93 -2.68 8.00 9.70
CA ALA A 93 -2.66 9.14 10.62
C ALA A 93 -4.06 9.55 11.08
N GLN A 94 -5.05 9.50 10.16
CA GLN A 94 -6.44 9.88 10.43
C GLN A 94 -7.31 8.75 10.98
N GLY A 95 -6.74 7.55 11.23
CA GLY A 95 -7.49 6.39 11.69
C GLY A 95 -8.50 5.84 10.68
N LYS A 96 -8.33 6.08 9.39
CA LYS A 96 -9.11 5.48 8.31
C LYS A 96 -8.62 4.08 7.99
N SER A 97 -7.31 3.82 8.21
CA SER A 97 -6.70 2.51 8.13
C SER A 97 -5.89 2.22 9.39
N GLU A 98 -5.97 0.98 9.87
CA GLU A 98 -5.21 0.50 11.03
C GLU A 98 -3.74 0.35 10.67
N LEU A 99 -3.47 -0.15 9.46
CA LEU A 99 -2.13 -0.36 8.91
C LEU A 99 -1.97 0.32 7.55
N GLY A 100 -0.74 0.77 7.29
CA GLY A 100 -0.25 1.13 5.97
C GLY A 100 0.85 0.17 5.52
N ILE A 101 0.93 -0.17 4.23
CA ILE A 101 2.03 -0.95 3.67
C ILE A 101 2.69 -0.12 2.57
N LEU A 102 3.97 0.16 2.75
CA LEU A 102 4.78 0.89 1.77
C LEU A 102 6.25 0.43 1.81
N TYR A 103 7.04 0.87 0.85
CA TYR A 103 8.47 0.61 0.87
C TYR A 103 9.31 1.85 1.17
N LEU A 104 10.49 1.60 1.72
CA LEU A 104 11.57 2.56 1.85
C LEU A 104 12.78 2.11 1.04
N SER A 105 13.52 3.07 0.51
CA SER A 105 14.79 2.91 -0.18
C SER A 105 15.74 4.04 0.20
N GLU A 106 16.99 3.95 -0.21
CA GLU A 106 17.99 5.02 0.00
C GLU A 106 17.52 6.38 -0.52
N HIS A 107 16.65 6.41 -1.54
CA HIS A 107 16.18 7.64 -2.17
C HIS A 107 15.03 8.33 -1.42
N ASN A 108 14.17 7.58 -0.73
CA ASN A 108 12.94 8.12 -0.14
C ASN A 108 12.89 8.05 1.40
N GLU A 109 13.77 7.26 2.02
CA GLU A 109 13.73 6.94 3.45
C GLU A 109 13.75 8.20 4.33
N ASP A 110 14.68 9.11 4.10
CA ASP A 110 14.82 10.31 4.93
C ASP A 110 13.58 11.19 4.91
N VAL A 111 12.95 11.35 3.74
CA VAL A 111 11.76 12.18 3.56
C VAL A 111 10.55 11.51 4.18
N LEU A 112 10.34 10.23 3.88
CA LEU A 112 9.18 9.50 4.37
C LEU A 112 9.24 9.28 5.88
N LEU A 113 10.40 8.93 6.46
CA LEU A 113 10.54 8.79 7.91
C LEU A 113 10.30 10.10 8.68
N LYS A 114 10.76 11.24 8.13
CA LYS A 114 10.44 12.56 8.71
C LYS A 114 8.95 12.84 8.66
N LEU A 115 8.27 12.51 7.55
CA LEU A 115 6.84 12.69 7.41
C LEU A 115 6.05 11.76 8.34
N LEU A 116 6.44 10.50 8.47
CA LEU A 116 5.85 9.54 9.41
C LEU A 116 5.97 10.05 10.85
N LYS A 117 7.17 10.47 11.25
CA LYS A 117 7.41 11.02 12.59
C LYS A 117 6.55 12.25 12.88
N LYS A 118 6.40 13.16 11.91
CA LYS A 118 5.53 14.35 12.03
C LYS A 118 4.07 13.98 12.28
N ASN A 119 3.61 12.84 11.77
CA ASN A 119 2.24 12.34 11.92
C ASN A 119 2.11 11.30 13.05
N GLU A 120 3.08 11.18 13.95
CA GLU A 120 3.11 10.21 15.07
C GLU A 120 3.00 8.75 14.62
N LEU A 121 3.48 8.47 13.41
CA LEU A 121 3.54 7.14 12.84
C LEU A 121 4.93 6.55 12.97
N ILE A 122 4.99 5.22 12.97
CA ILE A 122 6.23 4.45 12.93
C ILE A 122 6.22 3.50 11.75
N PHE A 123 7.40 3.27 11.19
CA PHE A 123 7.65 2.25 10.17
C PHE A 123 8.31 1.05 10.84
N GLU A 124 7.79 -0.14 10.57
CA GLU A 124 8.39 -1.41 11.00
C GLU A 124 8.63 -2.27 9.76
N GLU A 125 9.89 -2.65 9.53
CA GLU A 125 10.28 -3.47 8.39
C GLU A 125 9.69 -4.88 8.49
N LEU A 126 9.08 -5.36 7.42
CA LEU A 126 8.53 -6.71 7.29
C LEU A 126 9.49 -7.63 6.55
N PHE A 127 10.03 -7.16 5.44
CA PHE A 127 11.06 -7.86 4.67
C PHE A 127 11.80 -6.93 3.71
N VAL A 128 12.92 -7.43 3.20
CA VAL A 128 13.72 -6.74 2.18
C VAL A 128 13.63 -7.49 0.87
N ALA A 129 13.33 -6.78 -0.22
CA ALA A 129 13.24 -7.32 -1.57
C ALA A 129 14.33 -6.73 -2.47
N ASN A 130 14.75 -7.49 -3.49
CA ASN A 130 15.48 -6.95 -4.62
C ASN A 130 14.48 -6.44 -5.67
N PRO A 131 14.75 -5.33 -6.36
CA PRO A 131 13.89 -4.89 -7.45
C PRO A 131 13.78 -5.91 -8.57
N HIS A 132 12.57 -6.11 -9.05
CA HIS A 132 12.24 -6.94 -10.20
C HIS A 132 11.43 -6.15 -11.20
N VAL A 133 11.68 -6.43 -12.46
CA VAL A 133 10.90 -5.89 -13.57
C VAL A 133 9.70 -6.79 -13.82
N PHE A 134 8.51 -6.23 -13.82
CA PHE A 134 7.28 -6.92 -14.20
C PHE A 134 6.96 -6.61 -15.65
N ILE A 135 6.87 -7.65 -16.45
CA ILE A 135 6.62 -7.62 -17.89
C ILE A 135 5.63 -8.73 -18.29
N SER A 136 5.04 -8.61 -19.45
CA SER A 136 4.27 -9.70 -20.05
C SER A 136 5.14 -10.95 -20.25
N LYS A 137 4.57 -12.14 -20.11
CA LYS A 137 5.25 -13.40 -20.44
C LYS A 137 5.68 -13.47 -21.91
N ASP A 138 4.99 -12.73 -22.77
CA ASP A 138 5.27 -12.67 -24.23
C ASP A 138 6.16 -11.49 -24.62
N HIS A 139 6.66 -10.73 -23.61
CA HIS A 139 7.54 -9.59 -23.82
C HIS A 139 8.86 -10.03 -24.50
N PRO A 140 9.46 -9.23 -25.41
CA PRO A 140 10.74 -9.57 -26.05
C PRO A 140 11.87 -9.91 -25.07
N LEU A 141 11.85 -9.33 -23.87
CA LEU A 141 12.83 -9.57 -22.80
C LEU A 141 12.46 -10.77 -21.90
N ALA A 142 11.32 -11.41 -22.08
CA ALA A 142 10.83 -12.47 -21.18
C ALA A 142 11.79 -13.67 -21.03
N LYS A 143 12.61 -13.95 -22.04
CA LYS A 143 13.58 -15.06 -22.03
C LYS A 143 14.91 -14.73 -21.34
N LYS A 144 15.17 -13.46 -21.03
CA LYS A 144 16.36 -13.07 -20.27
C LYS A 144 16.17 -13.42 -18.80
N GLU A 145 17.19 -14.02 -18.18
CA GLU A 145 17.16 -14.37 -16.76
C GLU A 145 17.26 -13.14 -15.86
N ARG A 146 18.00 -12.11 -16.30
CA ARG A 146 18.18 -10.82 -15.62
C ARG A 146 18.09 -9.68 -16.60
N LEU A 147 17.64 -8.52 -16.13
CA LEU A 147 17.48 -7.33 -16.97
C LEU A 147 18.34 -6.19 -16.44
N THR A 148 18.86 -5.39 -17.34
CA THR A 148 19.59 -4.15 -17.05
C THR A 148 18.70 -2.94 -17.38
N ILE A 149 19.07 -1.76 -16.88
CA ILE A 149 18.38 -0.52 -17.22
C ILE A 149 18.44 -0.24 -18.74
N GLU A 150 19.55 -0.56 -19.38
CA GLU A 150 19.73 -0.38 -20.81
C GLU A 150 18.75 -1.24 -21.64
N ASP A 151 18.44 -2.46 -21.19
CA ASP A 151 17.45 -3.32 -21.81
C ASP A 151 16.06 -2.70 -21.78
N LEU A 152 15.74 -1.89 -20.78
CA LEU A 152 14.41 -1.34 -20.54
C LEU A 152 14.14 -0.05 -21.33
N LYS A 153 15.16 0.71 -21.70
CA LYS A 153 15.04 2.02 -22.38
C LYS A 153 14.14 2.02 -23.62
N PRO A 154 14.11 0.98 -24.47
CA PRO A 154 13.24 0.96 -25.65
C PRO A 154 11.74 0.86 -25.33
N TYR A 155 11.37 0.41 -24.13
CA TYR A 155 10.01 0.05 -23.75
C TYR A 155 9.33 1.10 -22.88
N PRO A 156 7.98 1.20 -22.88
CA PRO A 156 7.25 2.11 -22.03
C PRO A 156 7.42 1.76 -20.54
N TYR A 157 7.83 2.73 -19.73
CA TYR A 157 7.84 2.62 -18.27
C TYR A 157 6.46 2.98 -17.74
N LEU A 158 5.86 2.07 -16.98
CA LEU A 158 4.52 2.20 -16.40
C LEU A 158 4.68 2.45 -14.89
N VAL A 159 4.11 3.54 -14.41
CA VAL A 159 4.22 3.97 -13.02
C VAL A 159 2.87 4.38 -12.46
N PHE A 160 2.72 4.31 -11.15
CA PHE A 160 1.52 4.80 -10.47
C PHE A 160 1.64 6.31 -10.20
N GLU A 161 0.61 7.06 -10.58
CA GLU A 161 0.56 8.49 -10.27
C GLU A 161 0.47 8.72 -8.75
N GLN A 162 1.09 9.81 -8.26
CA GLN A 162 1.13 10.14 -6.84
C GLN A 162 0.30 11.40 -6.49
N GLY A 163 -0.63 11.79 -7.37
CA GLY A 163 -1.57 12.90 -7.15
C GLY A 163 -0.88 14.21 -6.83
N GLU A 164 -1.35 14.92 -5.81
CA GLU A 164 -0.80 16.22 -5.41
C GLU A 164 0.64 16.13 -4.84
N ARG A 165 1.03 14.97 -4.30
CA ARG A 165 2.39 14.70 -3.79
C ARG A 165 3.25 14.06 -4.87
N ASN A 166 3.17 14.56 -6.09
CA ASN A 166 3.86 14.02 -7.27
C ASN A 166 5.36 14.34 -7.25
N SER A 167 6.10 13.72 -6.35
CA SER A 167 7.56 13.75 -6.34
C SER A 167 8.11 12.33 -6.26
N PHE A 168 9.34 12.14 -6.74
CA PHE A 168 9.98 10.82 -6.75
C PHE A 168 10.10 10.18 -5.35
N TYR A 169 10.05 10.97 -4.26
CA TYR A 169 10.04 10.46 -2.89
C TYR A 169 8.78 9.66 -2.54
N PHE A 170 7.66 9.93 -3.23
CA PHE A 170 6.39 9.23 -3.01
C PHE A 170 6.13 8.13 -4.03
N SER A 171 6.97 8.02 -5.06
CA SER A 171 6.80 7.00 -6.11
C SER A 171 6.86 5.59 -5.53
N GLU A 172 6.07 4.70 -6.10
CA GLU A 172 6.03 3.28 -5.75
C GLU A 172 7.08 2.45 -6.50
N GLU A 173 7.60 3.02 -7.59
CA GLU A 173 8.58 2.36 -8.45
C GLU A 173 9.98 2.86 -8.15
N PHE A 174 10.89 1.90 -8.03
CA PHE A 174 12.28 2.15 -7.67
C PHE A 174 13.03 3.03 -8.69
N LEU A 175 12.69 2.91 -9.98
CA LEU A 175 13.35 3.64 -11.06
C LEU A 175 12.78 5.05 -11.31
N SER A 176 11.89 5.55 -10.48
CA SER A 176 11.27 6.89 -10.62
C SER A 176 12.25 8.06 -10.60
N VAL A 177 13.49 7.83 -10.13
CA VAL A 177 14.58 8.81 -10.17
C VAL A 177 15.24 8.91 -11.55
N LEU A 178 14.96 7.96 -12.46
CA LEU A 178 15.52 7.92 -13.81
C LEU A 178 14.52 8.49 -14.81
N ASP A 179 15.03 9.16 -15.81
CA ASP A 179 14.24 9.66 -16.93
C ASP A 179 14.12 8.58 -18.03
N PHE A 180 12.90 8.11 -18.26
CA PHE A 180 12.57 7.19 -19.34
C PHE A 180 11.85 7.94 -20.45
N PRO A 181 12.28 7.82 -21.74
CA PRO A 181 11.68 8.55 -22.87
C PRO A 181 10.19 8.25 -23.07
N LYS A 182 9.74 7.07 -22.62
CA LYS A 182 8.35 6.61 -22.73
C LYS A 182 7.85 6.32 -21.33
N ASN A 183 7.08 7.22 -20.75
CA ASN A 183 6.51 7.09 -19.41
C ASN A 183 4.99 7.21 -19.48
N ILE A 184 4.28 6.28 -18.83
CA ILE A 184 2.82 6.28 -18.73
C ILE A 184 2.44 6.17 -17.26
N GLN A 185 1.65 7.12 -16.78
CA GLN A 185 1.13 7.13 -15.43
C GLN A 185 -0.28 6.52 -15.40
N VAL A 186 -0.54 5.68 -14.41
CA VAL A 186 -1.83 5.01 -14.19
C VAL A 186 -2.25 5.09 -12.73
N ARG A 187 -3.51 4.75 -12.43
CA ARG A 187 -4.06 4.78 -11.07
C ARG A 187 -4.27 3.41 -10.45
N ASP A 188 -4.35 2.38 -11.29
CA ASP A 188 -4.70 1.04 -10.82
C ASP A 188 -3.86 -0.04 -11.48
N ARG A 189 -3.72 -1.16 -10.78
CA ARG A 189 -2.90 -2.29 -11.18
C ARG A 189 -3.45 -3.03 -12.40
N ALA A 190 -4.77 -3.09 -12.57
CA ALA A 190 -5.37 -3.78 -13.72
C ALA A 190 -5.05 -3.03 -15.02
N THR A 191 -5.19 -1.70 -15.02
CA THR A 191 -4.78 -0.84 -16.14
C THR A 191 -3.29 -0.98 -16.41
N LEU A 192 -2.44 -0.96 -15.38
CA LEU A 192 -0.99 -1.12 -15.52
C LEU A 192 -0.65 -2.44 -16.22
N PHE A 193 -1.21 -3.56 -15.76
CA PHE A 193 -0.94 -4.88 -16.36
C PHE A 193 -1.47 -5.00 -17.79
N ASN A 194 -2.63 -4.42 -18.10
CA ASN A 194 -3.15 -4.38 -19.47
C ASN A 194 -2.22 -3.61 -20.42
N LEU A 195 -1.66 -2.48 -19.96
CA LEU A 195 -0.69 -1.72 -20.74
C LEU A 195 0.65 -2.45 -20.87
N ALA A 196 1.10 -3.14 -19.82
CA ALA A 196 2.30 -3.98 -19.87
C ALA A 196 2.18 -5.07 -20.94
N ILE A 197 1.01 -5.68 -21.06
CA ILE A 197 0.73 -6.69 -22.10
C ILE A 197 0.57 -6.04 -23.48
N GLY A 198 -0.26 -5.00 -23.59
CA GLY A 198 -0.64 -4.41 -24.88
C GLY A 198 0.45 -3.59 -25.55
N LEU A 199 1.37 -3.01 -24.78
CA LEU A 199 2.42 -2.11 -25.28
C LEU A 199 3.84 -2.65 -25.10
N ASN A 200 4.00 -3.89 -24.61
CA ASN A 200 5.29 -4.38 -24.11
C ASN A 200 5.92 -3.40 -23.11
N GLY A 201 5.09 -2.86 -22.21
CA GLY A 201 5.54 -1.97 -21.14
C GLY A 201 6.11 -2.76 -19.97
N PHE A 202 6.76 -2.04 -19.06
CA PHE A 202 7.30 -2.62 -17.83
C PHE A 202 7.05 -1.72 -16.63
N THR A 203 7.03 -2.32 -15.44
CA THR A 203 7.13 -1.62 -14.16
C THR A 203 8.15 -2.30 -13.27
N VAL A 204 8.54 -1.67 -12.14
CA VAL A 204 9.51 -2.24 -11.19
C VAL A 204 8.89 -2.35 -9.81
N SER A 205 8.94 -3.54 -9.23
CA SER A 205 8.37 -3.83 -7.92
C SER A 205 9.21 -4.87 -7.16
N SER A 206 8.70 -5.36 -6.03
CA SER A 206 9.40 -6.29 -5.10
C SER A 206 9.70 -7.68 -5.67
N GLY A 207 9.17 -8.04 -6.82
CA GLY A 207 9.30 -9.39 -7.40
C GLY A 207 8.29 -10.41 -6.87
N VAL A 208 7.54 -10.08 -5.84
CA VAL A 208 6.51 -10.97 -5.29
C VAL A 208 5.22 -10.80 -6.08
N ILE A 209 4.86 -11.83 -6.85
CA ILE A 209 3.60 -11.89 -7.59
C ILE A 209 2.97 -13.28 -7.39
N ASP A 210 1.72 -13.31 -6.98
CA ASP A 210 0.97 -14.56 -6.85
C ASP A 210 0.21 -14.84 -8.15
N GLN A 211 0.60 -15.92 -8.83
CA GLN A 211 -0.01 -16.33 -10.09
C GLN A 211 -1.46 -16.81 -9.93
N LYS A 212 -1.85 -17.33 -8.76
CA LYS A 212 -3.23 -17.76 -8.51
C LYS A 212 -4.21 -16.58 -8.53
N LEU A 213 -3.80 -15.41 -8.03
CA LEU A 213 -4.64 -14.21 -8.00
C LEU A 213 -4.41 -13.29 -9.21
N ASN A 214 -3.21 -13.27 -9.79
CA ASN A 214 -2.86 -12.32 -10.86
C ASN A 214 -2.77 -12.98 -12.25
N GLY A 215 -2.93 -14.31 -12.34
CA GLY A 215 -2.75 -15.07 -13.58
C GLY A 215 -1.28 -15.20 -14.00
N GLU A 216 -1.05 -15.90 -15.11
CA GLU A 216 0.30 -16.20 -15.60
C GLU A 216 0.81 -15.21 -16.67
N ASN A 217 0.06 -14.16 -16.97
CA ASN A 217 0.39 -13.26 -18.07
C ASN A 217 1.49 -12.25 -17.73
N ILE A 218 1.72 -11.99 -16.44
CA ILE A 218 2.79 -11.11 -15.96
C ILE A 218 3.83 -11.95 -15.23
N ILE A 219 5.09 -11.74 -15.59
CA ILE A 219 6.24 -12.40 -14.99
C ILE A 219 7.19 -11.37 -14.35
N ALA A 220 7.90 -11.80 -13.32
CA ALA A 220 8.96 -11.01 -12.70
C ALA A 220 10.32 -11.44 -13.21
N ARG A 221 11.21 -10.48 -13.51
CA ARG A 221 12.61 -10.72 -13.87
C ARG A 221 13.51 -9.86 -12.96
N PRO A 222 14.55 -10.44 -12.35
CA PRO A 222 15.49 -9.68 -11.52
C PRO A 222 16.08 -8.51 -12.30
N LEU A 223 16.12 -7.33 -11.68
CA LEU A 223 16.81 -6.16 -12.21
C LEU A 223 18.24 -6.14 -11.66
N GLU A 224 19.23 -5.99 -12.55
CA GLU A 224 20.64 -5.87 -12.14
C GLU A 224 20.93 -4.49 -11.55
N MET A 225 20.67 -4.37 -10.25
CA MET A 225 20.96 -3.18 -9.46
C MET A 225 21.40 -3.55 -8.05
N ASN A 226 22.38 -2.82 -7.53
CA ASN A 226 22.81 -2.98 -6.13
C ASN A 226 21.97 -2.08 -5.22
N CYS A 227 20.70 -2.39 -5.08
CA CYS A 227 19.76 -1.63 -4.26
C CYS A 227 18.72 -2.55 -3.63
N LYS A 228 18.06 -2.05 -2.60
CA LYS A 228 17.09 -2.80 -1.80
C LYS A 228 15.80 -2.02 -1.62
N MET A 229 14.69 -2.73 -1.65
CA MET A 229 13.38 -2.25 -1.26
C MET A 229 13.06 -2.80 0.14
N ARG A 230 13.00 -1.94 1.13
CA ARG A 230 12.61 -2.30 2.49
C ARG A 230 11.09 -2.17 2.59
N ILE A 231 10.39 -3.28 2.44
CA ILE A 231 8.94 -3.32 2.56
C ILE A 231 8.58 -3.35 4.05
N GLY A 232 7.68 -2.47 4.45
CA GLY A 232 7.30 -2.40 5.85
C GLY A 232 5.86 -1.93 6.07
N MET A 233 5.45 -2.08 7.30
CA MET A 233 4.17 -1.55 7.77
C MET A 233 4.35 -0.18 8.42
N VAL A 234 3.35 0.65 8.23
CA VAL A 234 3.17 1.93 8.92
C VAL A 234 1.99 1.80 9.87
N ARG A 235 2.17 2.21 11.10
CA ARG A 235 1.10 2.25 12.11
C ARG A 235 1.26 3.42 13.05
N ARG A 236 0.22 3.75 13.77
CA ARG A 236 0.28 4.76 14.84
C ARG A 236 1.14 4.26 16.00
N LYS A 237 1.97 5.15 16.51
CA LYS A 237 2.75 4.90 17.73
C LYS A 237 1.80 4.74 18.92
N ASN A 238 2.07 3.80 19.81
CA ASN A 238 1.31 3.57 21.04
C ASN A 238 -0.14 3.08 20.88
N MET A 239 -0.54 2.61 19.69
CA MET A 239 -1.82 1.97 19.47
C MET A 239 -1.68 0.44 19.46
N LEU A 240 -2.65 -0.24 20.07
CA LEU A 240 -2.74 -1.69 20.03
C LEU A 240 -3.21 -2.11 18.64
N LEU A 241 -2.69 -3.24 18.17
CA LEU A 241 -3.13 -3.86 16.91
C LEU A 241 -4.23 -4.89 17.20
N SER A 242 -5.24 -4.91 16.35
CA SER A 242 -6.28 -5.93 16.34
C SER A 242 -5.69 -7.32 16.02
N ARG A 243 -6.43 -8.38 16.32
CA ARG A 243 -6.05 -9.75 15.93
C ARG A 243 -5.92 -9.89 14.41
N TYR A 244 -6.74 -9.16 13.64
CA TYR A 244 -6.72 -9.18 12.17
C TYR A 244 -5.46 -8.49 11.62
N ALA A 245 -5.06 -7.36 12.21
CA ALA A 245 -3.81 -6.68 11.85
C ALA A 245 -2.59 -7.57 12.11
N LYS A 246 -2.54 -8.25 13.28
CA LYS A 246 -1.46 -9.19 13.61
C LYS A 246 -1.41 -10.36 12.62
N ALA A 247 -2.56 -10.97 12.31
CA ALA A 247 -2.64 -12.06 11.34
C ALA A 247 -2.22 -11.60 9.94
N TYR A 248 -2.61 -10.38 9.53
CA TYR A 248 -2.22 -9.79 8.25
C TYR A 248 -0.70 -9.59 8.13
N ILE A 249 -0.06 -9.11 9.18
CA ILE A 249 1.39 -8.96 9.24
C ILE A 249 2.10 -10.32 9.07
N GLU A 250 1.62 -11.35 9.76
CA GLU A 250 2.18 -12.70 9.65
C GLU A 250 1.92 -13.31 8.26
N ALA A 251 0.75 -13.09 7.66
CA ALA A 251 0.46 -13.53 6.30
C ALA A 251 1.39 -12.86 5.28
N ILE A 252 1.68 -11.56 5.39
CA ILE A 252 2.67 -10.89 4.52
C ILE A 252 4.06 -11.53 4.65
N LYS A 253 4.52 -11.80 5.88
CA LYS A 253 5.83 -12.42 6.10
C LYS A 253 5.93 -13.83 5.52
N THR A 254 4.81 -14.53 5.41
CA THR A 254 4.75 -15.89 4.85
C THR A 254 4.70 -15.87 3.32
N ASN A 255 4.06 -14.88 2.71
CA ASN A 255 3.80 -14.77 1.27
C ASN A 255 4.87 -13.96 0.50
N LYS A 256 6.03 -13.69 1.10
CA LYS A 256 7.14 -12.94 0.50
C LYS A 256 8.05 -13.80 -0.40
#